data_69669361d2a1d85852b226104c5150fe
#
_entry.id   69669361d2a1d85852b226104c5150fe
#
_cell.length_a   1.000
_cell.length_b   1.000
_cell.length_c   1.000
_cell.angle_alpha   90.00
_cell.angle_beta   90.00
_cell.angle_gamma   90.00
#
_symmetry.space_group_name_H-M   'P 1'
#
loop_
_entity.id
_entity.type
_entity.pdbx_description
1 polymer ?
#
loop_
_entity_poly.entity_id
_entity_poly.type
_entity_poly.pdbx_seq_one_letter_code
_entity_poly.pdbx_strand_id
1 'polypeptide(L)'
;LFFYLCAEQGVIGWMITYFKDTGMLPESLSQVTASLLWVMILVGRLLTAWLSTKIEKEWLLLIMSIGMVGFFLMLLFSSATPLILLGIMGFGFSMAGLYPTTVSFAGSIIQKYTLAWSFILTIASLGAIIMPSIIGKIAETAGIYYGMQSIITVVIIDFLCVVVLVWYIRKLRQNKITV
;
A
#
# COMPACT_ATOMS: atom_id res chain seq x y z
N LEU A 1 -1.83 -7.89 -4.61
CA LEU A 1 -0.48 -8.00 -4.03
C LEU A 1 0.60 -7.38 -4.91
N PHE A 2 0.60 -7.57 -6.23
CA PHE A 2 1.59 -6.95 -7.11
C PHE A 2 1.56 -5.42 -7.02
N PHE A 3 0.39 -4.81 -7.20
CA PHE A 3 0.23 -3.35 -7.11
C PHE A 3 0.49 -2.80 -5.71
N TYR A 4 0.12 -3.56 -4.68
CA TYR A 4 0.49 -3.23 -3.30
C TYR A 4 2.01 -3.12 -3.13
N LEU A 5 2.78 -4.13 -3.58
CA LEU A 5 4.25 -4.10 -3.49
C LEU A 5 4.88 -3.01 -4.37
N CYS A 6 4.27 -2.70 -5.52
CA CYS A 6 4.69 -1.54 -6.32
C CYS A 6 4.57 -0.24 -5.51
N ALA A 7 3.42 -0.01 -4.87
CA ALA A 7 3.20 1.21 -4.08
C ALA A 7 4.10 1.26 -2.85
N GLU A 8 4.20 0.15 -2.09
CA GLU A 8 5.04 0.04 -0.90
C GLU A 8 6.49 0.37 -1.20
N GLN A 9 7.10 -0.37 -2.12
CA GLN A 9 8.51 -0.23 -2.43
C GLN A 9 8.81 1.05 -3.23
N GLY A 10 7.87 1.52 -4.03
CA GLY A 10 7.97 2.81 -4.71
C GLY A 10 8.07 3.96 -3.72
N VAL A 11 7.18 4.00 -2.72
CA VAL A 11 7.20 5.05 -1.68
C VAL A 11 8.45 4.90 -0.80
N ILE A 12 8.73 3.70 -0.29
CA ILE A 12 9.88 3.47 0.60
C ILE A 12 11.20 3.86 -0.08
N GLY A 13 11.36 3.49 -1.35
CA GLY A 13 12.61 3.71 -2.09
C GLY A 13 12.87 5.18 -2.44
N TRP A 14 11.83 5.97 -2.67
CA TRP A 14 12.00 7.32 -3.22
C TRP A 14 11.51 8.47 -2.33
N MET A 15 10.85 8.18 -1.21
CA MET A 15 10.24 9.19 -0.36
C MET A 15 11.25 10.18 0.22
N ILE A 16 12.41 9.71 0.68
CA ILE A 16 13.46 10.59 1.22
C ILE A 16 13.98 11.53 0.13
N THR A 17 14.32 10.98 -1.04
CA THR A 17 14.77 11.75 -2.20
C THR A 17 13.71 12.76 -2.64
N TYR A 18 12.46 12.33 -2.69
CA TYR A 18 11.33 13.19 -3.04
C TYR A 18 11.25 14.44 -2.15
N PHE A 19 11.23 14.26 -0.83
CA PHE A 19 11.12 15.40 0.08
C PHE A 19 12.38 16.27 0.13
N LYS A 20 13.55 15.68 -0.05
CA LYS A 20 14.80 16.40 -0.10
C LYS A 20 14.90 17.25 -1.37
N ASP A 21 14.63 16.67 -2.53
CA ASP A 21 14.81 17.35 -3.83
C ASP A 21 13.71 18.37 -4.10
N THR A 22 12.50 18.15 -3.59
CA THR A 22 11.39 19.12 -3.69
C THR A 22 11.48 20.24 -2.66
N GLY A 23 12.28 20.09 -1.61
CA GLY A 23 12.39 21.05 -0.51
C GLY A 23 11.11 21.18 0.34
N MET A 24 10.16 20.24 0.21
CA MET A 24 8.90 20.27 0.97
C MET A 24 9.11 20.04 2.48
N LEU A 25 10.17 19.30 2.83
CA LEU A 25 10.58 19.07 4.20
C LEU A 25 12.04 19.47 4.43
N PRO A 26 12.41 19.96 5.62
CA PRO A 26 13.82 20.11 6.02
C PRO A 26 14.57 18.79 5.89
N GLU A 27 15.85 18.83 5.57
CA GLU A 27 16.65 17.62 5.31
C GLU A 27 16.64 16.63 6.48
N SER A 28 16.69 17.14 7.71
CA SER A 28 16.60 16.31 8.93
C SER A 28 15.28 15.56 9.04
N LEU A 29 14.16 16.19 8.70
CA LEU A 29 12.84 15.55 8.70
C LEU A 29 12.69 14.58 7.54
N SER A 30 13.23 14.90 6.35
CA SER A 30 13.18 14.01 5.19
C SER A 30 13.82 12.65 5.49
N GLN A 31 14.94 12.63 6.21
CA GLN A 31 15.60 11.38 6.60
C GLN A 31 14.77 10.55 7.60
N VAL A 32 14.02 11.20 8.48
CA VAL A 32 13.19 10.51 9.49
C VAL A 32 11.92 9.92 8.89
N THR A 33 11.48 10.40 7.72
CA THR A 33 10.21 9.95 7.09
C THR A 33 10.13 8.45 6.88
N ALA A 34 11.23 7.80 6.46
CA ALA A 34 11.27 6.35 6.25
C ALA A 34 11.10 5.60 7.59
N SER A 35 11.78 6.05 8.64
CA SER A 35 11.63 5.45 9.98
C SER A 35 10.21 5.61 10.52
N LEU A 36 9.62 6.80 10.33
CA LEU A 36 8.24 7.08 10.72
C LEU A 36 7.26 6.15 9.99
N LEU A 37 7.45 5.98 8.69
CA LEU A 37 6.65 5.06 7.88
C LEU A 37 6.71 3.63 8.42
N TRP A 38 7.92 3.11 8.70
CA TRP A 38 8.10 1.76 9.24
C TRP A 38 7.48 1.57 10.62
N VAL A 39 7.62 2.56 11.50
CA VAL A 39 6.95 2.54 12.81
C VAL A 39 5.44 2.47 12.65
N MET A 40 4.87 3.26 11.74
CA MET A 40 3.43 3.24 11.47
C MET A 40 2.95 1.94 10.81
N ILE A 41 3.78 1.32 9.97
CA ILE A 41 3.50 -0.03 9.45
C ILE A 41 3.47 -1.05 10.61
N LEU A 42 4.42 -0.99 11.55
CA LEU A 42 4.43 -1.88 12.71
C LEU A 42 3.17 -1.70 13.57
N VAL A 43 2.84 -0.47 13.94
CA VAL A 43 1.63 -0.14 14.71
C VAL A 43 0.37 -0.58 13.96
N GLY A 44 0.31 -0.29 12.66
CA GLY A 44 -0.79 -0.68 11.80
C GLY A 44 -0.99 -2.20 11.74
N ARG A 45 0.10 -2.99 11.66
CA ARG A 45 0.02 -4.47 11.68
C ARG A 45 -0.56 -5.00 12.99
N LEU A 46 -0.12 -4.46 14.14
CA LEU A 46 -0.63 -4.86 15.45
C LEU A 46 -2.12 -4.52 15.59
N LEU A 47 -2.51 -3.31 15.22
CA LEU A 47 -3.91 -2.88 15.29
C LEU A 47 -4.79 -3.64 14.29
N THR A 48 -4.31 -3.88 13.07
CA THR A 48 -5.06 -4.67 12.08
C THR A 48 -5.24 -6.12 12.55
N ALA A 49 -4.24 -6.73 13.17
CA ALA A 49 -4.36 -8.07 13.74
C ALA A 49 -5.47 -8.11 14.81
N TRP A 50 -5.53 -7.12 15.67
CA TRP A 50 -6.61 -7.00 16.67
C TRP A 50 -7.95 -6.69 16.03
N LEU A 51 -8.03 -5.72 15.09
CA LEU A 51 -9.28 -5.38 14.39
C LEU A 51 -9.85 -6.55 13.58
N SER A 52 -9.00 -7.38 13.00
CA SER A 52 -9.44 -8.55 12.21
C SER A 52 -10.22 -9.58 13.02
N THR A 53 -10.17 -9.51 14.37
CA THR A 53 -11.01 -10.30 15.27
C THR A 53 -12.38 -9.69 15.55
N LYS A 54 -12.57 -8.40 15.23
CA LYS A 54 -13.78 -7.62 15.54
C LYS A 54 -14.55 -7.21 14.29
N ILE A 55 -13.88 -7.01 13.18
CA ILE A 55 -14.42 -6.50 11.93
C ILE A 55 -14.24 -7.56 10.85
N GLU A 56 -15.24 -7.71 9.97
CA GLU A 56 -15.10 -8.59 8.80
C GLU A 56 -13.91 -8.15 7.93
N LYS A 57 -13.14 -9.12 7.50
CA LYS A 57 -11.91 -8.89 6.70
C LYS A 57 -12.15 -8.08 5.43
N GLU A 58 -13.33 -8.23 4.83
CA GLU A 58 -13.77 -7.50 3.64
C GLU A 58 -13.85 -5.98 3.89
N TRP A 59 -14.46 -5.60 5.02
CA TRP A 59 -14.54 -4.20 5.41
C TRP A 59 -13.17 -3.64 5.80
N LEU A 60 -12.36 -4.45 6.47
CA LEU A 60 -11.00 -4.06 6.84
C LEU A 60 -10.15 -3.76 5.63
N LEU A 61 -10.19 -4.62 4.58
CA LEU A 61 -9.50 -4.37 3.31
C LEU A 61 -9.95 -3.08 2.65
N LEU A 62 -11.28 -2.83 2.59
CA LEU A 62 -11.81 -1.61 1.96
C LEU A 62 -11.37 -0.35 2.72
N ILE A 63 -11.50 -0.33 4.05
CA ILE A 63 -11.10 0.82 4.87
C ILE A 63 -9.61 1.12 4.70
N MET A 64 -8.76 0.08 4.75
CA MET A 64 -7.32 0.22 4.59
C MET A 64 -6.94 0.69 3.19
N SER A 65 -7.58 0.17 2.13
CA SER A 65 -7.28 0.61 0.76
C SER A 65 -7.76 2.04 0.48
N ILE A 66 -8.90 2.46 1.02
CA ILE A 66 -9.37 3.86 0.95
C ILE A 66 -8.38 4.78 1.69
N GLY A 67 -7.98 4.39 2.90
CA GLY A 67 -6.98 5.12 3.67
C GLY A 67 -5.65 5.25 2.93
N MET A 68 -5.18 4.18 2.30
CA MET A 68 -3.95 4.18 1.50
C MET A 68 -4.01 5.20 0.37
N VAL A 69 -5.11 5.25 -0.40
CA VAL A 69 -5.32 6.27 -1.45
C VAL A 69 -5.33 7.67 -0.85
N GLY A 70 -6.18 7.91 0.15
CA GLY A 70 -6.38 9.24 0.73
C GLY A 70 -5.12 9.82 1.36
N PHE A 71 -4.41 9.04 2.17
CA PHE A 71 -3.18 9.49 2.81
C PHE A 71 -2.01 9.63 1.82
N PHE A 72 -1.97 8.82 0.75
CA PHE A 72 -0.98 9.00 -0.30
C PHE A 72 -1.20 10.31 -1.06
N LEU A 73 -2.44 10.64 -1.42
CA LEU A 73 -2.77 11.91 -2.05
C LEU A 73 -2.47 13.09 -1.11
N MET A 74 -2.77 12.94 0.18
CA MET A 74 -2.44 13.95 1.19
C MET A 74 -0.93 14.19 1.30
N LEU A 75 -0.12 13.12 1.36
CA LEU A 75 1.34 13.17 1.37
C LEU A 75 1.89 13.90 0.14
N LEU A 76 1.31 13.65 -1.04
CA LEU A 76 1.85 14.13 -2.31
C LEU A 76 1.46 15.58 -2.61
N PHE A 77 0.23 15.99 -2.25
CA PHE A 77 -0.32 17.29 -2.62
C PHE A 77 -0.32 18.32 -1.47
N SER A 78 0.05 17.95 -0.27
CA SER A 78 0.13 18.90 0.85
C SER A 78 1.46 19.66 0.82
N SER A 79 1.39 20.95 1.14
CA SER A 79 2.58 21.80 1.30
C SER A 79 2.93 22.05 2.78
N ALA A 80 2.02 21.75 3.70
CA ALA A 80 2.24 21.94 5.12
C ALA A 80 2.90 20.73 5.77
N THR A 81 4.04 20.92 6.43
CA THR A 81 4.79 19.87 7.11
C THR A 81 3.92 18.94 7.97
N PRO A 82 2.99 19.44 8.84
CA PRO A 82 2.17 18.53 9.65
C PRO A 82 1.24 17.65 8.82
N LEU A 83 0.72 18.15 7.69
CA LEU A 83 -0.13 17.37 6.80
C LEU A 83 0.67 16.32 6.04
N ILE A 84 1.90 16.63 5.63
CA ILE A 84 2.82 15.65 5.01
C ILE A 84 3.11 14.53 6.00
N LEU A 85 3.48 14.86 7.24
CA LEU A 85 3.76 13.85 8.27
C LEU A 85 2.53 13.00 8.58
N LEU A 86 1.34 13.60 8.67
CA LEU A 86 0.09 12.87 8.85
C LEU A 86 -0.19 11.96 7.64
N GLY A 87 0.09 12.41 6.42
CA GLY A 87 -0.01 11.62 5.20
C GLY A 87 0.91 10.39 5.24
N ILE A 88 2.18 10.57 5.65
CA ILE A 88 3.15 9.48 5.81
C ILE A 88 2.67 8.47 6.86
N MET A 89 2.26 8.96 8.03
CA MET A 89 1.78 8.12 9.12
C MET A 89 0.53 7.34 8.72
N GLY A 90 -0.46 8.03 8.13
CA GLY A 90 -1.70 7.42 7.69
C GLY A 90 -1.50 6.43 6.53
N PHE A 91 -0.60 6.73 5.60
CA PHE A 91 -0.24 5.83 4.50
C PHE A 91 0.39 4.55 5.04
N GLY A 92 1.43 4.65 5.89
CA GLY A 92 2.08 3.49 6.52
C GLY A 92 1.11 2.63 7.33
N PHE A 93 0.24 3.27 8.11
CA PHE A 93 -0.82 2.60 8.87
C PHE A 93 -1.80 1.86 7.95
N SER A 94 -2.28 2.52 6.91
CA SER A 94 -3.29 1.97 6.00
C SER A 94 -2.76 0.80 5.18
N MET A 95 -1.53 0.89 4.67
CA MET A 95 -0.92 -0.20 3.90
C MET A 95 -0.59 -1.42 4.76
N ALA A 96 -0.35 -1.25 6.06
CA ALA A 96 0.07 -2.31 6.96
C ALA A 96 -0.88 -3.51 7.02
N GLY A 97 -2.20 -3.24 6.89
CA GLY A 97 -3.24 -4.26 6.98
C GLY A 97 -3.55 -4.97 5.66
N LEU A 98 -3.22 -4.39 4.52
CA LEU A 98 -3.63 -4.92 3.21
C LEU A 98 -3.00 -6.29 2.92
N TYR A 99 -1.68 -6.40 3.07
CA TYR A 99 -0.96 -7.65 2.80
C TYR A 99 -1.44 -8.81 3.70
N PRO A 100 -1.37 -8.72 5.04
CA PRO A 100 -1.75 -9.84 5.91
C PRO A 100 -3.23 -10.21 5.79
N THR A 101 -4.11 -9.24 5.58
CA THR A 101 -5.54 -9.51 5.41
C THR A 101 -5.81 -10.24 4.09
N THR A 102 -5.16 -9.84 2.99
CA THR A 102 -5.26 -10.52 1.69
C THR A 102 -4.74 -11.96 1.78
N VAL A 103 -3.60 -12.17 2.43
CA VAL A 103 -3.05 -13.52 2.67
C VAL A 103 -4.01 -14.37 3.50
N SER A 104 -4.66 -13.77 4.51
CA SER A 104 -5.63 -14.46 5.36
C SER A 104 -6.87 -14.95 4.59
N PHE A 105 -7.28 -14.28 3.50
CA PHE A 105 -8.34 -14.78 2.61
C PHE A 105 -7.90 -16.01 1.81
N ALA A 106 -6.65 -16.06 1.43
CA ALA A 106 -6.10 -17.17 0.65
C ALA A 106 -5.68 -18.39 1.50
N GLY A 107 -5.82 -18.32 2.84
CA GLY A 107 -5.26 -19.28 3.78
C GLY A 107 -5.54 -20.76 3.48
N SER A 108 -6.80 -21.14 3.20
CA SER A 108 -7.17 -22.51 2.84
C SER A 108 -6.65 -22.93 1.45
N ILE A 109 -6.60 -21.97 0.52
CA ILE A 109 -6.08 -22.18 -0.83
C ILE A 109 -4.56 -22.34 -0.80
N ILE A 110 -3.88 -21.55 0.02
CA ILE A 110 -2.43 -21.63 0.23
C ILE A 110 -2.01 -23.01 0.72
N GLN A 111 -2.72 -23.55 1.72
CA GLN A 111 -2.44 -24.87 2.26
C GLN A 111 -2.63 -25.99 1.22
N LYS A 112 -3.62 -25.86 0.34
CA LYS A 112 -3.92 -26.84 -0.69
C LYS A 112 -3.02 -26.72 -1.91
N TYR A 113 -2.61 -25.51 -2.28
CA TYR A 113 -1.87 -25.20 -3.51
C TYR A 113 -0.64 -24.35 -3.24
N THR A 114 0.30 -24.85 -2.44
CA THR A 114 1.51 -24.12 -1.99
C THR A 114 2.36 -23.62 -3.16
N LEU A 115 2.48 -24.40 -4.24
CA LEU A 115 3.21 -24.01 -5.45
C LEU A 115 2.59 -22.80 -6.13
N ALA A 116 1.26 -22.78 -6.29
CA ALA A 116 0.56 -21.64 -6.89
C ALA A 116 0.74 -20.37 -6.05
N TRP A 117 0.75 -20.52 -4.73
CA TRP A 117 1.01 -19.40 -3.83
C TRP A 117 2.43 -18.83 -4.00
N SER A 118 3.44 -19.70 -4.14
CA SER A 118 4.82 -19.27 -4.40
C SER A 118 4.93 -18.48 -5.71
N PHE A 119 4.25 -18.91 -6.77
CA PHE A 119 4.19 -18.16 -8.02
C PHE A 119 3.53 -16.79 -7.85
N ILE A 120 2.42 -16.71 -7.11
CA ILE A 120 1.76 -15.42 -6.82
C ILE A 120 2.69 -14.47 -6.09
N LEU A 121 3.42 -14.96 -5.08
CA LEU A 121 4.40 -14.15 -4.34
C LEU A 121 5.58 -13.71 -5.22
N THR A 122 6.07 -14.59 -6.10
CA THR A 122 7.15 -14.26 -7.04
C THR A 122 6.70 -13.14 -7.99
N ILE A 123 5.50 -13.27 -8.58
CA ILE A 123 4.95 -12.21 -9.45
C ILE A 123 4.74 -10.92 -8.65
N ALA A 124 4.21 -11.01 -7.44
CA ALA A 124 4.03 -9.85 -6.58
C ALA A 124 5.35 -9.13 -6.28
N SER A 125 6.43 -9.90 -6.02
CA SER A 125 7.76 -9.35 -5.73
C SER A 125 8.39 -8.62 -6.92
N LEU A 126 8.02 -8.95 -8.16
CA LEU A 126 8.44 -8.18 -9.35
C LEU A 126 7.97 -6.73 -9.27
N GLY A 127 6.81 -6.47 -8.65
CA GLY A 127 6.32 -5.12 -8.41
C GLY A 127 7.28 -4.27 -7.57
N ALA A 128 7.90 -4.90 -6.58
CA ALA A 128 8.89 -4.25 -5.71
C ALA A 128 10.17 -3.81 -6.44
N ILE A 129 10.50 -4.47 -7.54
CA ILE A 129 11.68 -4.16 -8.36
C ILE A 129 11.32 -3.16 -9.48
N ILE A 130 10.19 -3.41 -10.13
CA ILE A 130 9.77 -2.66 -11.33
C ILE A 130 9.43 -1.21 -10.97
N MET A 131 8.66 -1.01 -9.90
CA MET A 131 8.15 0.34 -9.60
C MET A 131 9.24 1.34 -9.21
N PRO A 132 10.21 1.04 -8.33
CA PRO A 132 11.32 1.94 -8.07
C PRO A 132 12.13 2.27 -9.32
N SER A 133 12.29 1.32 -10.25
CA SER A 133 12.98 1.54 -11.53
C SER A 133 12.20 2.47 -12.46
N ILE A 134 10.87 2.36 -12.51
CA ILE A 134 10.00 3.26 -13.27
C ILE A 134 10.09 4.68 -12.70
N ILE A 135 9.99 4.82 -11.37
CA ILE A 135 10.10 6.12 -10.70
C ILE A 135 11.45 6.77 -11.01
N GLY A 136 12.55 5.99 -10.94
CA GLY A 136 13.89 6.48 -11.26
C GLY A 136 14.00 7.02 -12.70
N LYS A 137 13.51 6.26 -13.69
CA LYS A 137 13.50 6.71 -15.09
C LYS A 137 12.67 7.97 -15.32
N ILE A 138 11.51 8.08 -14.67
CA ILE A 138 10.68 9.29 -14.75
C ILE A 138 11.40 10.45 -14.05
N ALA A 139 12.04 10.19 -12.91
CA ALA A 139 12.76 11.21 -12.16
C ALA A 139 13.94 11.79 -12.96
N GLU A 140 14.66 10.97 -13.71
CA GLU A 140 15.77 11.40 -14.59
C GLU A 140 15.30 12.30 -15.74
N THR A 141 14.10 12.06 -16.29
CA THR A 141 13.62 12.76 -17.48
C THR A 141 12.70 13.93 -17.17
N ALA A 142 11.84 13.77 -16.18
CA ALA A 142 10.77 14.73 -15.86
C ALA A 142 10.85 15.30 -14.43
N GLY A 143 11.74 14.76 -13.59
CA GLY A 143 11.91 15.14 -12.20
C GLY A 143 11.20 14.21 -11.22
N ILE A 144 11.68 14.20 -9.98
CA ILE A 144 11.23 13.28 -8.91
C ILE A 144 9.74 13.46 -8.58
N TYR A 145 9.20 14.66 -8.72
CA TYR A 145 7.79 14.95 -8.46
C TYR A 145 6.88 14.09 -9.34
N TYR A 146 7.15 14.03 -10.65
CA TYR A 146 6.39 13.19 -11.59
C TYR A 146 6.65 11.70 -11.36
N GLY A 147 7.88 11.35 -10.96
CA GLY A 147 8.20 9.98 -10.54
C GLY A 147 7.29 9.51 -9.40
N MET A 148 7.16 10.32 -8.35
CA MET A 148 6.27 10.00 -7.22
C MET A 148 4.79 10.02 -7.60
N GLN A 149 4.38 10.93 -8.50
CA GLN A 149 2.99 10.94 -9.00
C GLN A 149 2.62 9.64 -9.73
N SER A 150 3.56 8.96 -10.39
CA SER A 150 3.28 7.70 -11.08
C SER A 150 2.73 6.61 -10.15
N ILE A 151 3.03 6.69 -8.85
CA ILE A 151 2.51 5.77 -7.82
C ILE A 151 0.98 5.93 -7.67
N ILE A 152 0.39 7.10 -7.97
CA ILE A 152 -1.07 7.32 -7.90
C ILE A 152 -1.80 6.26 -8.73
N THR A 153 -1.31 6.02 -9.96
CA THR A 153 -1.91 5.03 -10.87
C THR A 153 -1.92 3.64 -10.22
N VAL A 154 -0.81 3.26 -9.60
CA VAL A 154 -0.65 1.96 -8.94
C VAL A 154 -1.56 1.82 -7.73
N VAL A 155 -1.63 2.86 -6.90
CA VAL A 155 -2.48 2.88 -5.69
C VAL A 155 -3.97 2.82 -6.07
N ILE A 156 -4.38 3.50 -7.14
CA ILE A 156 -5.76 3.45 -7.66
C ILE A 156 -6.07 2.05 -8.20
N ILE A 157 -5.16 1.44 -8.97
CA ILE A 157 -5.37 0.08 -9.49
C ILE A 157 -5.45 -0.92 -8.33
N ASP A 158 -4.60 -0.79 -7.30
CA ASP A 158 -4.67 -1.65 -6.11
C ASP A 158 -6.03 -1.51 -5.41
N PHE A 159 -6.51 -0.30 -5.22
CA PHE A 159 -7.85 -0.04 -4.67
C PHE A 159 -8.96 -0.70 -5.49
N LEU A 160 -8.93 -0.56 -6.82
CA LEU A 160 -9.90 -1.20 -7.71
C LEU A 160 -9.84 -2.73 -7.61
N CYS A 161 -8.65 -3.30 -7.53
CA CYS A 161 -8.46 -4.74 -7.31
C CYS A 161 -9.06 -5.20 -5.98
N VAL A 162 -8.89 -4.41 -4.90
CA VAL A 162 -9.50 -4.70 -3.59
C VAL A 162 -11.02 -4.64 -3.68
N VAL A 163 -11.59 -3.63 -4.33
CA VAL A 163 -13.05 -3.52 -4.53
C VAL A 163 -13.61 -4.73 -5.28
N VAL A 164 -12.97 -5.13 -6.38
CA VAL A 164 -13.38 -6.31 -7.17
C VAL A 164 -13.27 -7.58 -6.33
N LEU A 165 -12.19 -7.74 -5.57
CA LEU A 165 -11.97 -8.90 -4.70
C LEU A 165 -13.08 -9.00 -3.65
N VAL A 166 -13.38 -7.90 -2.96
CA VAL A 166 -14.41 -7.86 -1.92
C VAL A 166 -15.79 -8.14 -2.50
N TRP A 167 -16.11 -7.55 -3.66
CA TRP A 167 -17.36 -7.82 -4.36
C TRP A 167 -17.51 -9.29 -4.73
N TYR A 168 -16.46 -9.90 -5.27
CA TYR A 168 -16.44 -11.31 -5.66
C TYR A 168 -16.65 -12.24 -4.45
N ILE A 169 -15.93 -11.99 -3.35
CA ILE A 169 -16.06 -12.78 -2.12
C ILE A 169 -17.48 -12.72 -1.57
N ARG A 170 -18.08 -11.53 -1.53
CA ARG A 170 -19.47 -11.35 -1.06
C ARG A 170 -20.48 -12.08 -1.93
N LYS A 171 -20.31 -12.03 -3.25
CA LYS A 171 -21.14 -12.77 -4.21
C LYS A 171 -21.07 -14.28 -3.99
N LEU A 172 -19.87 -14.83 -3.78
CA LEU A 172 -19.68 -16.25 -3.48
C LEU A 172 -20.33 -16.67 -2.17
N ARG A 173 -20.30 -15.81 -1.15
CA ARG A 173 -20.93 -16.07 0.16
C ARG A 173 -22.46 -16.10 0.01
N GLN A 174 -23.06 -15.19 -0.74
CA GLN A 174 -24.49 -15.17 -1.00
C GLN A 174 -24.97 -16.43 -1.73
N ASN A 175 -24.24 -16.89 -2.76
CA ASN A 175 -24.59 -18.08 -3.52
C ASN A 175 -24.51 -19.39 -2.69
N LYS A 176 -23.70 -19.42 -1.60
CA LYS A 176 -23.62 -20.58 -0.71
C LYS A 176 -24.75 -20.64 0.32
N ILE A 177 -25.46 -19.55 0.54
CA ILE A 177 -26.60 -19.48 1.49
C ILE A 177 -27.90 -19.86 0.78
N THR A 178 -27.94 -19.79 -0.55
CA THR A 178 -29.12 -20.07 -1.40
C THR A 178 -29.18 -21.52 -1.89
N VAL A 179 -28.24 -22.38 -1.52
CA VAL A 179 -28.22 -23.85 -1.77
C VAL A 179 -28.26 -24.59 -0.44
#